data_4f554c70d4730cd5e2525cad31e69a4d
#
_entry.id   4f554c70d4730cd5e2525cad31e69a4d
#
_cell.length_a   1.000
_cell.length_b   1.000
_cell.length_c   1.000
_cell.angle_alpha   90.00
_cell.angle_beta   90.00
_cell.angle_gamma   90.00
#
_symmetry.space_group_name_H-M   'P 1'
#
loop_
_entity.id
_entity.type
_entity.pdbx_description
1 polymer ?
#
loop_
_entity_poly.entity_id
_entity_poly.type
_entity_poly.pdbx_seq_one_letter_code
_entity_poly.pdbx_strand_id
1 'polypeptide(L)'
;MNIYMNFKTEKTMEEKTMEKKVDVSSMSKEEKAALLAQLQTEARNDRLARRESYEALRGQFMRDVQTRAESLASVAGTFKDWLDDEATAFTKIMHEYGAVRTTSQQSYTICDGNFKLEVKSNKVKRFDERADMAAERLIEYLKGYMERSQNGTDDPMYQMAMTLLERNKAGDLDYKSISKLYELEDKFDGEYGEIMALFKESNVVQATALNYYFSKRDPETGVWHRIEPSFCRL
;
A
#
# COMPACT_ATOMS: atom_id res chain seq x y z
N MET A 1 24.00 -17.60 2.91
CA MET A 1 24.67 -18.65 2.12
C MET A 1 23.89 -18.81 0.83
N ASN A 2 24.53 -18.56 -0.28
CA ASN A 2 23.92 -18.14 -1.54
C ASN A 2 23.33 -19.35 -2.28
N ILE A 3 22.02 -19.50 -2.38
CA ILE A 3 21.29 -20.58 -3.08
C ILE A 3 21.73 -20.70 -4.56
N TYR A 4 22.17 -19.59 -5.16
CA TYR A 4 22.71 -19.56 -6.52
C TYR A 4 24.07 -20.30 -6.71
N MET A 5 24.86 -20.48 -5.67
CA MET A 5 26.14 -21.21 -5.78
C MET A 5 25.97 -22.72 -5.81
N ASN A 6 24.94 -23.27 -5.18
CA ASN A 6 24.71 -24.72 -5.21
C ASN A 6 24.21 -25.20 -6.59
N PHE A 7 23.43 -24.41 -7.31
CA PHE A 7 22.95 -24.77 -8.64
C PHE A 7 24.07 -24.86 -9.69
N LYS A 8 25.17 -24.11 -9.52
CA LYS A 8 26.29 -24.13 -10.46
C LYS A 8 27.25 -25.29 -10.22
N THR A 9 27.34 -25.77 -8.98
CA THR A 9 28.22 -26.89 -8.62
C THR A 9 27.62 -28.25 -8.94
N GLU A 10 26.30 -28.42 -8.87
CA GLU A 10 25.64 -29.67 -9.31
C GLU A 10 25.68 -29.85 -10.83
N LYS A 11 25.52 -28.76 -11.60
CA LYS A 11 25.57 -28.81 -13.06
C LYS A 11 26.96 -29.21 -13.61
N THR A 12 28.04 -28.98 -12.86
CA THR A 12 29.40 -29.33 -13.26
C THR A 12 29.80 -30.78 -12.92
N MET A 13 29.07 -31.44 -12.04
CA MET A 13 29.31 -32.87 -11.72
C MET A 13 28.53 -33.85 -12.65
N GLU A 14 27.42 -33.47 -13.21
CA GLU A 14 26.65 -34.29 -14.15
C GLU A 14 27.25 -34.36 -15.56
N GLU A 15 28.11 -33.40 -15.97
CA GLU A 15 28.73 -33.39 -17.30
C GLU A 15 29.89 -34.38 -17.51
N LYS A 16 30.24 -35.18 -16.52
CA LYS A 16 31.28 -36.20 -16.63
C LYS A 16 30.82 -37.65 -16.83
N THR A 17 29.54 -37.84 -17.18
CA THR A 17 29.05 -39.15 -17.55
C THR A 17 29.44 -39.43 -19.00
N MET A 18 30.36 -40.36 -19.21
CA MET A 18 30.85 -40.83 -20.52
C MET A 18 29.66 -41.11 -21.45
N GLU A 19 29.56 -40.37 -22.57
CA GLU A 19 28.67 -40.68 -23.69
C GLU A 19 29.02 -42.07 -24.22
N LYS A 20 28.36 -43.12 -23.73
CA LYS A 20 28.24 -44.37 -24.44
C LYS A 20 27.37 -44.17 -25.66
N LYS A 21 27.94 -43.93 -26.83
CA LYS A 21 27.20 -43.92 -28.09
C LYS A 21 26.55 -45.30 -28.29
N VAL A 22 25.24 -45.40 -28.16
CA VAL A 22 24.47 -46.58 -28.48
C VAL A 22 24.35 -46.62 -30.00
N ASP A 23 24.87 -47.68 -30.61
CA ASP A 23 24.73 -47.89 -32.06
C ASP A 23 23.32 -48.36 -32.38
N VAL A 24 22.46 -47.42 -32.72
CA VAL A 24 21.04 -47.66 -33.06
C VAL A 24 20.88 -48.32 -34.44
N SER A 25 21.94 -48.35 -35.26
CA SER A 25 21.85 -48.89 -36.64
C SER A 25 21.72 -50.39 -36.68
N SER A 26 22.27 -51.11 -35.69
CA SER A 26 22.26 -52.55 -35.57
C SER A 26 21.02 -53.14 -34.86
N MET A 27 20.13 -52.32 -34.33
CA MET A 27 18.96 -52.74 -33.55
C MET A 27 17.75 -53.12 -34.44
N SER A 28 17.00 -54.16 -34.01
CA SER A 28 15.71 -54.51 -34.59
C SER A 28 14.65 -53.43 -34.42
N LYS A 29 13.51 -53.52 -35.13
CA LYS A 29 12.42 -52.57 -34.99
C LYS A 29 11.80 -52.58 -33.57
N GLU A 30 11.72 -53.80 -32.96
CA GLU A 30 11.19 -54.00 -31.62
C GLU A 30 12.12 -53.37 -30.57
N GLU A 31 13.43 -53.58 -30.70
CA GLU A 31 14.43 -53.00 -29.80
C GLU A 31 14.46 -51.47 -29.87
N LYS A 32 14.33 -50.88 -31.10
CA LYS A 32 14.22 -49.43 -31.27
C LYS A 32 12.95 -48.87 -30.63
N ALA A 33 11.83 -49.58 -30.76
CA ALA A 33 10.57 -49.15 -30.13
C ALA A 33 10.65 -49.21 -28.60
N ALA A 34 11.27 -50.28 -28.03
CA ALA A 34 11.48 -50.40 -26.61
C ALA A 34 12.40 -49.32 -26.04
N LEU A 35 13.51 -49.00 -26.73
CA LEU A 35 14.43 -47.93 -26.34
C LEU A 35 13.74 -46.57 -26.38
N LEU A 36 12.94 -46.33 -27.42
CA LEU A 36 12.21 -45.05 -27.54
C LEU A 36 11.17 -44.89 -26.42
N ALA A 37 10.46 -45.96 -26.06
CA ALA A 37 9.51 -45.97 -24.94
C ALA A 37 10.23 -45.73 -23.59
N GLN A 38 11.42 -46.30 -23.41
CA GLN A 38 12.24 -46.13 -22.22
C GLN A 38 12.72 -44.66 -22.13
N LEU A 39 13.28 -44.09 -23.21
CA LEU A 39 13.74 -42.69 -23.25
C LEU A 39 12.58 -41.70 -23.02
N GLN A 40 11.39 -41.98 -23.56
CA GLN A 40 10.20 -41.18 -23.30
C GLN A 40 9.79 -41.23 -21.83
N THR A 41 9.89 -42.40 -21.21
CA THR A 41 9.58 -42.56 -19.78
C THR A 41 10.59 -41.85 -18.89
N GLU A 42 11.87 -41.98 -19.21
CA GLU A 42 12.96 -41.25 -18.51
C GLU A 42 12.76 -39.72 -18.65
N ALA A 43 12.54 -39.23 -19.86
CA ALA A 43 12.31 -37.82 -20.11
C ALA A 43 11.05 -37.26 -19.37
N ARG A 44 10.03 -38.12 -19.22
CA ARG A 44 8.84 -37.78 -18.43
C ARG A 44 9.16 -37.72 -16.95
N ASN A 45 9.89 -38.71 -16.43
CA ASN A 45 10.28 -38.77 -15.02
C ASN A 45 11.21 -37.57 -14.65
N ASP A 46 12.19 -37.26 -15.50
CA ASP A 46 13.06 -36.09 -15.32
C ASP A 46 12.27 -34.79 -15.27
N ARG A 47 11.25 -34.68 -16.13
CA ARG A 47 10.39 -33.48 -16.13
C ARG A 47 9.58 -33.36 -14.84
N LEU A 48 9.06 -34.49 -14.34
CA LEU A 48 8.35 -34.55 -13.06
C LEU A 48 9.28 -34.22 -11.89
N ALA A 49 10.46 -34.80 -11.84
CA ALA A 49 11.45 -34.55 -10.80
C ALA A 49 11.90 -33.07 -10.78
N ARG A 50 12.13 -32.45 -11.95
CA ARG A 50 12.44 -31.00 -12.05
C ARG A 50 11.29 -30.16 -11.55
N ARG A 51 10.04 -30.52 -11.85
CA ARG A 51 8.85 -29.81 -11.37
C ARG A 51 8.74 -29.92 -9.85
N GLU A 52 8.89 -31.11 -9.29
CA GLU A 52 8.85 -31.31 -7.84
C GLU A 52 9.95 -30.56 -7.12
N SER A 53 11.18 -30.59 -7.65
CA SER A 53 12.28 -29.80 -7.11
C SER A 53 12.01 -28.30 -7.15
N TYR A 54 11.45 -27.80 -8.25
CA TYR A 54 11.05 -26.39 -8.36
C TYR A 54 9.99 -26.00 -7.34
N GLU A 55 8.92 -26.81 -7.19
CA GLU A 55 7.86 -26.52 -6.23
C GLU A 55 8.34 -26.58 -4.77
N ALA A 56 9.26 -27.50 -4.46
CA ALA A 56 9.89 -27.58 -3.14
C ALA A 56 10.72 -26.31 -2.85
N LEU A 57 11.57 -25.90 -3.80
CA LEU A 57 12.40 -24.69 -3.67
C LEU A 57 11.56 -23.41 -3.61
N ARG A 58 10.50 -23.33 -4.43
CA ARG A 58 9.53 -22.24 -4.38
C ARG A 58 8.85 -22.16 -3.03
N GLY A 59 8.39 -23.30 -2.50
CA GLY A 59 7.77 -23.36 -1.20
C GLY A 59 8.72 -22.93 -0.06
N GLN A 60 9.97 -23.36 -0.12
CA GLN A 60 11.00 -22.94 0.85
C GLN A 60 11.26 -21.45 0.76
N PHE A 61 11.48 -20.92 -0.44
CA PHE A 61 11.72 -19.49 -0.67
C PHE A 61 10.57 -18.65 -0.12
N MET A 62 9.31 -19.03 -0.38
CA MET A 62 8.15 -18.29 0.11
C MET A 62 8.06 -18.28 1.64
N ARG A 63 8.33 -19.42 2.30
CA ARG A 63 8.37 -19.48 3.78
C ARG A 63 9.46 -18.59 4.36
N ASP A 64 10.66 -18.61 3.76
CA ASP A 64 11.78 -17.79 4.22
C ASP A 64 11.49 -16.29 4.06
N VAL A 65 10.88 -15.89 2.94
CA VAL A 65 10.44 -14.51 2.70
C VAL A 65 9.37 -14.11 3.71
N GLN A 66 8.36 -14.94 3.92
CA GLN A 66 7.28 -14.67 4.86
C GLN A 66 7.83 -14.45 6.28
N THR A 67 8.64 -15.39 6.79
CA THR A 67 9.21 -15.31 8.13
C THR A 67 10.01 -14.01 8.33
N ARG A 68 10.82 -13.64 7.33
CA ARG A 68 11.62 -12.41 7.41
C ARG A 68 10.77 -11.14 7.33
N ALA A 69 9.73 -11.15 6.48
CA ALA A 69 8.81 -10.03 6.36
C ALA A 69 8.00 -9.81 7.65
N GLU A 70 7.49 -10.89 8.24
CA GLU A 70 6.77 -10.84 9.53
C GLU A 70 7.66 -10.36 10.66
N SER A 71 8.91 -10.84 10.73
CA SER A 71 9.90 -10.38 11.71
C SER A 71 10.19 -8.89 11.58
N LEU A 72 10.41 -8.41 10.35
CA LEU A 72 10.64 -6.98 10.11
C LEU A 72 9.41 -6.13 10.45
N ALA A 73 8.21 -6.58 10.09
CA ALA A 73 6.97 -5.89 10.43
C ALA A 73 6.78 -5.78 11.95
N SER A 74 7.10 -6.85 12.69
CA SER A 74 7.06 -6.85 14.17
C SER A 74 8.03 -5.84 14.77
N VAL A 75 9.27 -5.81 14.30
CA VAL A 75 10.30 -4.85 14.76
C VAL A 75 9.86 -3.41 14.45
N ALA A 76 9.34 -3.17 13.25
CA ALA A 76 8.86 -1.84 12.85
C ALA A 76 7.65 -1.40 13.69
N GLY A 77 6.73 -2.31 13.98
CA GLY A 77 5.58 -2.06 14.87
C GLY A 77 6.04 -1.66 16.26
N THR A 78 6.88 -2.47 16.91
CA THR A 78 7.43 -2.18 18.24
C THR A 78 8.16 -0.84 18.30
N PHE A 79 8.94 -0.53 17.27
CA PHE A 79 9.63 0.76 17.18
C PHE A 79 8.65 1.93 17.06
N LYS A 80 7.59 1.76 16.26
CA LYS A 80 6.56 2.79 16.11
C LYS A 80 5.80 3.04 17.42
N ASP A 81 5.39 1.98 18.13
CA ASP A 81 4.67 2.08 19.39
C ASP A 81 5.53 2.81 20.45
N TRP A 82 6.80 2.41 20.59
CA TRP A 82 7.76 3.10 21.44
C TRP A 82 7.90 4.58 21.07
N LEU A 83 8.01 4.88 19.79
CA LEU A 83 8.18 6.26 19.32
C LEU A 83 6.92 7.12 19.54
N ASP A 84 5.73 6.54 19.41
CA ASP A 84 4.46 7.20 19.71
C ASP A 84 4.37 7.59 21.20
N ASP A 85 4.77 6.69 22.09
CA ASP A 85 4.80 6.92 23.54
C ASP A 85 5.82 8.00 23.92
N GLU A 86 7.05 7.91 23.42
CA GLU A 86 8.13 8.86 23.70
C GLU A 86 7.83 10.26 23.11
N ALA A 87 7.31 10.32 21.87
CA ALA A 87 6.93 11.58 21.26
C ALA A 87 5.79 12.28 22.01
N THR A 88 4.84 11.48 22.53
CA THR A 88 3.74 12.00 23.36
C THR A 88 4.25 12.54 24.69
N ALA A 89 5.13 11.80 25.36
CA ALA A 89 5.74 12.22 26.61
C ALA A 89 6.59 13.49 26.42
N PHE A 90 7.40 13.52 25.35
CA PHE A 90 8.24 14.66 25.03
C PHE A 90 7.43 15.92 24.69
N THR A 91 6.31 15.75 24.00
CA THR A 91 5.39 16.85 23.69
C THR A 91 4.88 17.53 24.97
N LYS A 92 4.57 16.76 26.03
CA LYS A 92 4.17 17.32 27.32
C LYS A 92 5.30 18.16 27.95
N ILE A 93 6.53 17.64 27.93
CA ILE A 93 7.71 18.37 28.42
C ILE A 93 7.92 19.67 27.66
N MET A 94 7.75 19.63 26.34
CA MET A 94 7.86 20.84 25.49
C MET A 94 6.80 21.90 25.86
N HIS A 95 5.58 21.47 26.17
CA HIS A 95 4.51 22.37 26.63
C HIS A 95 4.86 23.01 27.97
N GLU A 96 5.35 22.24 28.92
CA GLU A 96 5.78 22.71 30.24
C GLU A 96 6.94 23.71 30.13
N TYR A 97 7.89 23.44 29.22
CA TYR A 97 9.02 24.35 28.96
C TYR A 97 8.62 25.62 28.21
N GLY A 98 7.41 25.68 27.68
CA GLY A 98 6.93 26.84 26.91
C GLY A 98 7.46 26.93 25.47
N ALA A 99 7.99 25.82 24.94
CA ALA A 99 8.57 25.77 23.59
C ALA A 99 7.52 25.65 22.47
N VAL A 100 6.24 25.61 22.80
CA VAL A 100 5.15 25.45 21.82
C VAL A 100 4.38 26.76 21.62
N ARG A 101 4.08 27.06 20.36
CA ARG A 101 3.35 28.30 19.99
C ARG A 101 1.87 28.26 20.38
N THR A 102 1.27 27.07 20.41
CA THR A 102 -0.14 26.85 20.78
C THR A 102 -0.30 25.53 21.50
N THR A 103 -1.25 25.45 22.43
CA THR A 103 -1.58 24.22 23.18
C THR A 103 -2.01 23.03 22.31
N SER A 104 -2.43 23.29 21.07
CA SER A 104 -2.82 22.25 20.09
C SER A 104 -1.70 21.83 19.14
N GLN A 105 -0.48 22.41 19.29
CA GLN A 105 0.64 22.07 18.43
C GLN A 105 1.22 20.70 18.79
N GLN A 106 1.12 19.74 17.86
CA GLN A 106 1.70 18.40 17.97
C GLN A 106 2.75 18.13 16.90
N SER A 107 3.07 19.13 16.07
CA SER A 107 4.10 19.03 15.04
C SER A 107 5.33 19.81 15.45
N TYR A 108 6.48 19.17 15.44
CA TYR A 108 7.75 19.78 15.82
C TYR A 108 8.94 19.12 15.13
N THR A 109 10.09 19.78 15.18
CA THR A 109 11.35 19.26 14.66
C THR A 109 12.43 19.42 15.73
N ILE A 110 13.14 18.34 16.01
CA ILE A 110 14.29 18.32 16.92
C ILE A 110 15.53 17.99 16.11
N CYS A 111 16.59 18.75 16.34
CA CYS A 111 17.92 18.50 15.80
C CYS A 111 18.88 18.35 16.97
N ASP A 112 19.61 17.25 17.01
CA ASP A 112 20.71 17.03 17.94
C ASP A 112 21.92 16.46 17.21
N GLY A 113 22.99 17.25 17.20
CA GLY A 113 24.21 16.91 16.44
C GLY A 113 23.94 16.69 14.95
N ASN A 114 24.14 15.48 14.50
CA ASN A 114 23.97 15.07 13.12
C ASN A 114 22.65 14.29 12.85
N PHE A 115 21.71 14.29 13.80
CA PHE A 115 20.43 13.62 13.68
C PHE A 115 19.28 14.61 13.79
N LYS A 116 18.23 14.40 13.00
CA LYS A 116 17.01 15.20 12.98
C LYS A 116 15.78 14.31 13.00
N LEU A 117 14.88 14.58 13.92
CA LEU A 117 13.55 14.00 14.01
C LEU A 117 12.51 15.08 13.69
N GLU A 118 11.69 14.85 12.68
CA GLU A 118 10.50 15.62 12.41
C GLU A 118 9.25 14.82 12.81
N VAL A 119 8.43 15.35 13.70
CA VAL A 119 7.12 14.83 14.05
C VAL A 119 6.07 15.70 13.39
N LYS A 120 5.20 15.08 12.58
CA LYS A 120 4.08 15.77 11.92
C LYS A 120 2.77 15.15 12.36
N SER A 121 1.93 15.98 12.94
CA SER A 121 0.57 15.62 13.33
C SER A 121 -0.38 15.89 12.18
N ASN A 122 -1.03 14.85 11.69
CA ASN A 122 -2.07 14.93 10.67
C ASN A 122 -3.42 14.64 11.30
N LYS A 123 -4.33 15.60 11.20
CA LYS A 123 -5.72 15.40 11.60
C LYS A 123 -6.40 14.52 10.54
N VAL A 124 -6.79 13.32 10.93
CA VAL A 124 -7.59 12.44 10.09
C VAL A 124 -9.04 12.88 10.24
N LYS A 125 -9.57 13.51 9.20
CA LYS A 125 -10.96 13.91 9.15
C LYS A 125 -11.76 12.85 8.41
N ARG A 126 -12.96 12.58 8.89
CA ARG A 126 -13.96 11.76 8.23
C ARG A 126 -15.32 12.42 8.36
N PHE A 127 -16.21 12.05 7.46
CA PHE A 127 -17.61 12.39 7.57
C PHE A 127 -18.27 11.56 8.68
N ASP A 128 -19.12 12.19 9.46
CA ASP A 128 -20.01 11.50 10.40
C ASP A 128 -21.39 11.24 9.73
N GLU A 129 -22.36 10.72 10.49
CA GLU A 129 -23.69 10.36 10.00
C GLU A 129 -24.47 11.55 9.37
N ARG A 130 -24.11 12.78 9.70
CA ARG A 130 -24.73 13.98 9.13
C ARG A 130 -24.41 14.13 7.63
N ALA A 131 -23.28 13.57 7.18
CA ALA A 131 -22.96 13.55 5.75
C ALA A 131 -23.92 12.68 4.95
N ASP A 132 -24.43 11.59 5.53
CA ASP A 132 -25.42 10.74 4.89
C ASP A 132 -26.75 11.50 4.74
N MET A 133 -27.17 12.22 5.78
CA MET A 133 -28.35 13.09 5.74
C MET A 133 -28.19 14.21 4.70
N ALA A 134 -27.00 14.82 4.61
CA ALA A 134 -26.70 15.84 3.61
C ALA A 134 -26.77 15.27 2.19
N ALA A 135 -26.26 14.04 1.98
CA ALA A 135 -26.31 13.37 0.69
C ALA A 135 -27.76 13.07 0.25
N GLU A 136 -28.59 12.57 1.15
CA GLU A 136 -30.02 12.35 0.88
C GLU A 136 -30.75 13.65 0.52
N ARG A 137 -30.55 14.70 1.32
CA ARG A 137 -31.13 16.03 1.04
C ARG A 137 -30.65 16.59 -0.31
N LEU A 138 -29.37 16.40 -0.66
CA LEU A 138 -28.83 16.84 -1.94
C LEU A 138 -29.50 16.11 -3.11
N ILE A 139 -29.70 14.80 -2.98
CA ILE A 139 -30.38 13.99 -4.00
C ILE A 139 -31.83 14.47 -4.20
N GLU A 140 -32.55 14.74 -3.11
CA GLU A 140 -33.91 15.26 -3.17
C GLU A 140 -33.98 16.67 -3.79
N TYR A 141 -33.08 17.56 -3.38
CA TYR A 141 -32.97 18.89 -3.94
C TYR A 141 -32.70 18.84 -5.46
N LEU A 142 -31.75 18.01 -5.89
CA LEU A 142 -31.44 17.85 -7.30
C LEU A 142 -32.56 17.25 -8.12
N LYS A 143 -33.36 16.31 -7.55
CA LYS A 143 -34.55 15.77 -8.20
C LYS A 143 -35.60 16.88 -8.40
N GLY A 144 -35.87 17.69 -7.37
CA GLY A 144 -36.79 18.82 -7.47
C GLY A 144 -36.30 19.91 -8.43
N TYR A 145 -35.00 20.12 -8.53
CA TYR A 145 -34.40 21.04 -9.52
C TYR A 145 -34.62 20.53 -10.96
N MET A 146 -34.48 19.22 -11.17
CA MET A 146 -34.60 18.60 -12.50
C MET A 146 -36.08 18.46 -12.95
N GLU A 147 -37.03 18.26 -12.03
CA GLU A 147 -38.45 18.27 -12.38
C GLU A 147 -38.87 19.60 -13.00
N ARG A 148 -38.15 20.67 -12.66
CA ARG A 148 -38.28 22.02 -13.25
C ARG A 148 -37.46 22.20 -14.54
N SER A 149 -36.51 21.28 -14.81
CA SER A 149 -35.64 21.25 -16.01
C SER A 149 -36.22 20.29 -17.05
N GLN A 150 -36.02 20.59 -18.34
CA GLN A 150 -36.57 19.75 -19.44
C GLN A 150 -35.81 18.41 -19.62
N ASN A 151 -34.67 18.19 -18.98
CA ASN A 151 -33.77 17.06 -19.24
C ASN A 151 -33.92 15.90 -18.25
N GLY A 152 -34.68 16.06 -17.15
CA GLY A 152 -34.88 15.00 -16.14
C GLY A 152 -33.57 14.40 -15.60
N THR A 153 -33.57 13.09 -15.32
CA THR A 153 -32.39 12.36 -14.79
C THR A 153 -31.22 12.21 -15.76
N ASP A 154 -31.43 12.53 -17.03
CA ASP A 154 -30.37 12.54 -18.06
C ASP A 154 -29.57 13.86 -18.07
N ASP A 155 -29.91 14.78 -17.15
CA ASP A 155 -29.16 16.02 -16.99
C ASP A 155 -27.70 15.72 -16.56
N PRO A 156 -26.69 16.20 -17.29
CA PRO A 156 -25.29 15.94 -16.98
C PRO A 156 -24.88 16.41 -15.57
N MET A 157 -25.53 17.45 -15.03
CA MET A 157 -25.27 17.97 -13.70
C MET A 157 -25.70 16.97 -12.61
N TYR A 158 -26.88 16.35 -12.81
CA TYR A 158 -27.34 15.31 -11.90
C TYR A 158 -26.44 14.08 -11.90
N GLN A 159 -26.07 13.59 -13.09
CA GLN A 159 -25.17 12.45 -13.22
C GLN A 159 -23.79 12.74 -12.58
N MET A 160 -23.27 13.96 -12.75
CA MET A 160 -22.04 14.38 -12.12
C MET A 160 -22.18 14.41 -10.59
N ALA A 161 -23.26 14.96 -10.05
CA ALA A 161 -23.49 14.99 -8.61
C ALA A 161 -23.63 13.57 -8.03
N MET A 162 -24.35 12.67 -8.70
CA MET A 162 -24.47 11.27 -8.30
C MET A 162 -23.11 10.57 -8.30
N THR A 163 -22.25 10.82 -9.29
CA THR A 163 -20.87 10.30 -9.33
C THR A 163 -20.02 10.83 -8.15
N LEU A 164 -20.20 12.09 -7.76
CA LEU A 164 -19.46 12.69 -6.64
C LEU A 164 -19.95 12.18 -5.27
N LEU A 165 -21.20 11.68 -5.21
CA LEU A 165 -21.79 11.05 -4.02
C LEU A 165 -21.50 9.54 -3.93
N GLU A 166 -20.80 8.95 -4.92
CA GLU A 166 -20.40 7.54 -4.86
C GLU A 166 -19.54 7.27 -3.64
N ARG A 167 -19.85 6.16 -2.99
CA ARG A 167 -19.13 5.72 -1.79
C ARG A 167 -17.90 4.91 -2.19
N ASN A 168 -16.85 5.03 -1.40
CA ASN A 168 -15.65 4.21 -1.55
C ASN A 168 -15.92 2.74 -1.14
N LYS A 169 -14.90 1.88 -1.28
CA LYS A 169 -15.01 0.44 -0.92
C LYS A 169 -15.33 0.18 0.56
N ALA A 170 -15.10 1.16 1.43
CA ALA A 170 -15.41 1.09 2.86
C ALA A 170 -16.84 1.60 3.18
N GLY A 171 -17.58 2.10 2.17
CA GLY A 171 -18.90 2.66 2.33
C GLY A 171 -18.93 4.15 2.70
N ASP A 172 -17.78 4.81 2.78
CA ASP A 172 -17.66 6.22 3.16
C ASP A 172 -17.72 7.13 1.93
N LEU A 173 -18.21 8.36 2.13
CA LEU A 173 -18.12 9.43 1.14
C LEU A 173 -16.68 9.94 1.02
N ASP A 174 -16.22 10.21 -0.20
CA ASP A 174 -14.88 10.79 -0.42
C ASP A 174 -14.90 12.30 -0.28
N TYR A 175 -14.06 12.83 0.62
CA TYR A 175 -13.96 14.27 0.86
C TYR A 175 -13.60 15.08 -0.39
N LYS A 176 -12.71 14.54 -1.24
CA LYS A 176 -12.30 15.24 -2.47
C LYS A 176 -13.45 15.36 -3.46
N SER A 177 -14.28 14.35 -3.51
CA SER A 177 -15.48 14.36 -4.36
C SER A 177 -16.50 15.36 -3.84
N ILE A 178 -16.81 15.31 -2.54
CA ILE A 178 -17.75 16.25 -1.92
C ILE A 178 -17.24 17.70 -1.99
N SER A 179 -15.94 17.94 -1.85
CA SER A 179 -15.39 19.31 -1.92
C SER A 179 -15.61 19.99 -3.27
N LYS A 180 -15.78 19.24 -4.36
CA LYS A 180 -16.14 19.81 -5.67
C LYS A 180 -17.56 20.34 -5.72
N LEU A 181 -18.45 19.79 -4.89
CA LEU A 181 -19.82 20.29 -4.76
C LEU A 181 -19.84 21.67 -4.07
N TYR A 182 -18.90 21.94 -3.16
CA TYR A 182 -18.77 23.26 -2.54
C TYR A 182 -18.45 24.38 -3.54
N GLU A 183 -17.71 24.05 -4.62
CA GLU A 183 -17.36 25.02 -5.67
C GLU A 183 -18.58 25.47 -6.49
N LEU A 184 -19.68 24.75 -6.37
CA LEU A 184 -20.94 25.06 -7.06
C LEU A 184 -21.92 25.87 -6.21
N GLU A 185 -21.59 26.16 -4.94
CA GLU A 185 -22.49 26.80 -3.99
C GLU A 185 -23.04 28.15 -4.51
N ASP A 186 -22.19 28.94 -5.16
CA ASP A 186 -22.58 30.25 -5.73
C ASP A 186 -23.52 30.16 -6.95
N LYS A 187 -23.71 28.96 -7.51
CA LYS A 187 -24.55 28.74 -8.70
C LYS A 187 -25.97 28.29 -8.39
N PHE A 188 -26.24 27.95 -7.13
CA PHE A 188 -27.52 27.44 -6.67
C PHE A 188 -28.12 28.37 -5.61
N ASP A 189 -29.32 28.05 -5.16
CA ASP A 189 -30.05 28.81 -4.16
C ASP A 189 -29.58 28.51 -2.70
N GLY A 190 -30.25 29.20 -1.73
CA GLY A 190 -29.90 29.07 -0.33
C GLY A 190 -30.08 27.67 0.24
N GLU A 191 -31.02 26.87 -0.28
CA GLU A 191 -31.23 25.50 0.16
C GLU A 191 -30.02 24.60 -0.14
N TYR A 192 -29.43 24.75 -1.33
CA TYR A 192 -28.16 24.09 -1.66
C TYR A 192 -27.04 24.51 -0.71
N GLY A 193 -26.96 25.79 -0.38
CA GLY A 193 -25.98 26.31 0.59
C GLY A 193 -26.12 25.68 1.98
N GLU A 194 -27.35 25.49 2.47
CA GLU A 194 -27.62 24.80 3.74
C GLU A 194 -27.15 23.33 3.71
N ILE A 195 -27.38 22.63 2.60
CA ILE A 195 -26.91 21.24 2.42
C ILE A 195 -25.38 21.20 2.42
N MET A 196 -24.71 22.13 1.74
CA MET A 196 -23.25 22.24 1.74
C MET A 196 -22.70 22.59 3.13
N ALA A 197 -23.37 23.43 3.90
CA ALA A 197 -23.04 23.72 5.29
C ALA A 197 -23.08 22.44 6.15
N LEU A 198 -24.11 21.61 5.99
CA LEU A 198 -24.23 20.33 6.70
C LEU A 198 -23.07 19.36 6.36
N PHE A 199 -22.68 19.26 5.09
CA PHE A 199 -21.47 18.50 4.71
C PHE A 199 -20.19 19.06 5.34
N LYS A 200 -20.04 20.38 5.39
CA LYS A 200 -18.86 21.02 6.02
C LYS A 200 -18.80 20.73 7.51
N GLU A 201 -19.94 20.77 8.20
CA GLU A 201 -20.05 20.49 9.64
C GLU A 201 -19.85 19.00 9.96
N SER A 202 -20.28 18.09 9.07
CA SER A 202 -20.12 16.65 9.24
C SER A 202 -18.68 16.16 9.06
N ASN A 203 -17.78 16.99 8.51
CA ASN A 203 -16.37 16.66 8.31
C ASN A 203 -15.56 16.89 9.59
N VAL A 204 -15.66 15.96 10.52
CA VAL A 204 -15.08 16.03 11.84
C VAL A 204 -13.69 15.38 11.92
N VAL A 205 -12.87 15.84 12.87
CA VAL A 205 -11.59 15.21 13.18
C VAL A 205 -11.86 13.95 14.00
N GLN A 206 -11.69 12.80 13.40
CA GLN A 206 -11.92 11.50 14.03
C GLN A 206 -10.69 11.00 14.80
N ALA A 207 -9.50 11.27 14.27
CA ALA A 207 -8.24 10.85 14.87
C ALA A 207 -7.11 11.82 14.54
N THR A 208 -6.05 11.73 15.31
CA THR A 208 -4.78 12.39 15.00
C THR A 208 -3.73 11.33 14.75
N ALA A 209 -3.12 11.33 13.57
CA ALA A 209 -2.03 10.43 13.22
C ALA A 209 -0.70 11.18 13.31
N LEU A 210 0.28 10.61 14.01
CA LEU A 210 1.64 11.10 14.02
C LEU A 210 2.45 10.42 12.92
N ASN A 211 3.16 11.23 12.16
CA ASN A 211 4.12 10.77 11.14
C ASN A 211 5.51 11.21 11.54
N TYR A 212 6.46 10.31 11.43
CA TYR A 212 7.84 10.50 11.83
C TYR A 212 8.74 10.49 10.62
N TYR A 213 9.68 11.46 10.59
CA TYR A 213 10.68 11.56 9.55
C TYR A 213 12.06 11.72 10.17
N PHE A 214 12.97 10.84 9.79
CA PHE A 214 14.32 10.78 10.31
C PHE A 214 15.29 11.27 9.27
N SER A 215 16.29 12.06 9.67
CA SER A 215 17.37 12.47 8.78
C SER A 215 18.69 12.47 9.50
N LYS A 216 19.75 12.13 8.78
CA LYS A 216 21.13 12.17 9.26
C LYS A 216 21.93 13.16 8.42
N ARG A 217 22.74 13.99 9.07
CA ARG A 217 23.60 14.95 8.41
C ARG A 217 24.91 14.26 8.00
N ASP A 218 25.27 14.43 6.77
CA ASP A 218 26.58 14.01 6.27
C ASP A 218 27.67 14.91 6.90
N PRO A 219 28.68 14.35 7.56
CA PRO A 219 29.71 15.15 8.23
C PRO A 219 30.64 15.88 7.26
N GLU A 220 30.80 15.42 6.02
CA GLU A 220 31.71 16.03 5.04
C GLU A 220 30.99 17.11 4.23
N THR A 221 29.80 16.84 3.76
CA THR A 221 29.04 17.76 2.89
C THR A 221 28.09 18.69 3.63
N GLY A 222 27.74 18.33 4.88
CA GLY A 222 26.74 19.04 5.67
C GLY A 222 25.30 18.84 5.23
N VAL A 223 25.06 18.03 4.21
CA VAL A 223 23.74 17.76 3.63
C VAL A 223 22.95 16.78 4.49
N TRP A 224 21.64 17.04 4.65
CA TRP A 224 20.73 16.15 5.36
C TRP A 224 20.21 15.05 4.43
N HIS A 225 20.48 13.80 4.77
CA HIS A 225 19.96 12.62 4.08
C HIS A 225 18.84 12.00 4.91
N ARG A 226 17.74 11.69 4.25
CA ARG A 226 16.59 11.05 4.89
C ARG A 226 16.87 9.58 5.15
N ILE A 227 16.53 9.12 6.34
CA ILE A 227 16.49 7.70 6.70
C ILE A 227 15.06 7.22 6.49
N GLU A 228 14.83 6.38 5.49
CA GLU A 228 13.52 5.84 5.19
C GLU A 228 13.48 4.34 5.47
N PRO A 229 12.74 3.88 6.50
CA PRO A 229 12.55 2.46 6.78
C PRO A 229 11.54 1.82 5.80
N SER A 230 11.71 2.06 4.49
CA SER A 230 10.80 1.57 3.46
C SER A 230 11.58 0.96 2.32
N PHE A 231 11.20 -0.26 1.90
CA PHE A 231 11.84 -0.95 0.77
C PHE A 231 11.70 -0.23 -0.58
N CYS A 232 10.77 0.68 -0.70
CA CYS A 232 10.56 1.42 -1.96
C CYS A 232 11.63 2.47 -2.23
N ARG A 233 12.51 2.77 -1.24
CA ARG A 233 13.51 3.84 -1.32
C ARG A 233 14.86 3.49 -0.69
N LEU A 234 15.09 2.22 -0.41
CA LEU A 234 16.38 1.69 0.03
C LEU A 234 17.31 1.46 -1.16
#